data_8fe09ab15f131b3174156f73f101e2fc
#
_entry.id   8fe09ab15f131b3174156f73f101e2fc
#
_cell.length_a   1.000
_cell.length_b   1.000
_cell.length_c   1.000
_cell.angle_alpha   90.00
_cell.angle_beta   90.00
_cell.angle_gamma   90.00
#
_symmetry.space_group_name_H-M   'P 1'
#
loop_
_entity.id
_entity.type
_entity.pdbx_description
1 polymer ?
#
loop_
_entity_poly.entity_id
_entity_poly.type
_entity_poly.pdbx_seq_one_letter_code
_entity_poly.pdbx_strand_id
1 'polypeptide(L)'
;ILVCIISFGLFAFIAEEGFRSCDSAKNNERQQIGEVLGEKISVQEFQKLLDEYTEVIKMQQGQENLPEAQMNQIKDMVWNTYVQNQIVAKEASKLGLTVTDAELQDILKTGTNPMLQQTPFVNQQTGRFDAASLQKFLADYKAQKANPSANAQMMEQYDKIFKYWSFIEKTLRQQTLAQKYQSLLAHC
;
A
#
# COMPACT_ATOMS: atom_id res chain seq x y z
N ILE A 1 18.13 -0.09 16.24
CA ILE A 1 17.27 -1.14 16.84
C ILE A 1 16.66 -0.61 18.14
N LEU A 2 17.45 -0.02 19.06
CA LEU A 2 16.95 0.49 20.35
C LEU A 2 15.95 1.65 20.19
N VAL A 3 16.23 2.58 19.27
CA VAL A 3 15.35 3.73 18.98
C VAL A 3 14.01 3.27 18.37
N CYS A 4 14.02 2.23 17.53
CA CYS A 4 12.80 1.65 16.98
C CYS A 4 11.91 1.03 18.06
N ILE A 5 12.49 0.38 19.08
CA ILE A 5 11.76 -0.27 20.18
C ILE A 5 11.11 0.78 21.08
N ILE A 6 11.79 1.90 21.35
CA ILE A 6 11.25 2.99 22.21
C ILE A 6 10.12 3.73 21.48
N SER A 7 10.26 4.00 20.18
CA SER A 7 9.20 4.61 19.36
C SER A 7 7.97 3.71 19.28
N PHE A 8 8.17 2.40 19.31
CA PHE A 8 7.14 1.38 19.26
C PHE A 8 6.30 1.33 20.54
N GLY A 9 6.96 1.37 21.70
CA GLY A 9 6.28 1.37 23.00
C GLY A 9 5.44 2.63 23.22
N LEU A 10 5.92 3.78 22.77
CA LEU A 10 5.21 5.05 22.86
C LEU A 10 3.97 5.09 21.96
N PHE A 11 4.07 4.46 20.78
CA PHE A 11 2.96 4.40 19.83
C PHE A 11 1.85 3.46 20.29
N ALA A 12 2.17 2.29 20.83
CA ALA A 12 1.18 1.37 21.40
C ALA A 12 0.35 2.06 22.50
N PHE A 13 0.99 2.87 23.34
CA PHE A 13 0.34 3.63 24.41
C PHE A 13 -0.60 4.72 23.88
N ILE A 14 -0.16 5.48 22.87
CA ILE A 14 -0.96 6.56 22.25
C ILE A 14 -2.13 5.98 21.43
N ALA A 15 -1.92 4.85 20.76
CA ALA A 15 -2.97 4.20 19.98
C ALA A 15 -4.08 3.64 20.88
N GLU A 16 -3.75 3.05 22.05
CA GLU A 16 -4.76 2.56 22.99
C GLU A 16 -5.63 3.69 23.57
N GLU A 17 -5.03 4.81 23.93
CA GLU A 17 -5.78 5.97 24.42
C GLU A 17 -6.58 6.67 23.33
N GLY A 18 -6.04 6.78 22.13
CA GLY A 18 -6.71 7.37 20.97
C GLY A 18 -7.94 6.59 20.53
N PHE A 19 -7.87 5.26 20.55
CA PHE A 19 -9.00 4.40 20.17
C PHE A 19 -10.12 4.34 21.20
N ARG A 20 -9.81 4.54 22.50
CA ARG A 20 -10.84 4.58 23.56
C ARG A 20 -11.62 5.89 23.59
N SER A 21 -11.06 6.97 23.03
CA SER A 21 -11.73 8.28 22.99
C SER A 21 -12.71 8.44 21.81
N CYS A 22 -12.76 7.50 20.89
CA CYS A 22 -13.53 7.61 19.65
C CYS A 22 -15.02 7.26 19.77
N ASP A 23 -15.54 6.93 20.95
CA ASP A 23 -16.95 6.53 21.09
C ASP A 23 -17.92 7.70 21.36
N SER A 24 -17.47 8.94 21.30
CA SER A 24 -18.31 10.10 21.69
C SER A 24 -18.04 11.39 20.94
N ALA A 25 -17.88 11.39 19.61
CA ALA A 25 -18.04 12.66 18.89
C ALA A 25 -18.36 12.46 17.42
N LYS A 26 -19.62 12.60 17.07
CA LYS A 26 -20.06 13.00 15.73
C LYS A 26 -19.58 14.43 15.48
N ASN A 27 -18.39 14.60 14.94
CA ASN A 27 -18.00 15.84 14.27
C ASN A 27 -16.89 15.55 13.26
N ASN A 28 -17.08 16.09 12.06
CA ASN A 28 -16.29 16.00 10.85
C ASN A 28 -14.88 16.61 10.95
N GLU A 29 -14.22 16.55 12.08
CA GLU A 29 -12.84 16.98 12.21
C GLU A 29 -11.91 15.80 11.99
N ARG A 30 -10.98 15.97 11.06
CA ARG A 30 -9.91 15.01 10.75
C ARG A 30 -9.18 14.65 12.05
N GLN A 31 -9.48 13.49 12.60
CA GLN A 31 -8.76 13.00 13.77
C GLN A 31 -7.30 12.76 13.39
N GLN A 32 -6.42 13.38 14.16
CA GLN A 32 -4.98 13.27 13.96
C GLN A 32 -4.39 12.40 15.05
N ILE A 33 -3.58 11.40 14.68
CA ILE A 33 -2.93 10.48 15.62
C ILE A 33 -1.59 11.04 16.12
N GLY A 34 -1.03 12.03 15.44
CA GLY A 34 0.25 12.61 15.79
C GLY A 34 0.84 13.48 14.69
N GLU A 35 2.05 13.89 14.89
CA GLU A 35 2.80 14.69 13.95
C GLU A 35 4.20 14.08 13.73
N VAL A 36 4.58 13.89 12.49
CA VAL A 36 5.90 13.38 12.10
C VAL A 36 6.55 14.42 11.20
N LEU A 37 7.67 14.99 11.63
CA LEU A 37 8.41 16.03 10.90
C LEU A 37 7.54 17.22 10.46
N GLY A 38 6.59 17.63 11.29
CA GLY A 38 5.66 18.70 10.98
C GLY A 38 4.49 18.31 10.07
N GLU A 39 4.36 17.04 9.72
CA GLU A 39 3.21 16.51 8.98
C GLU A 39 2.21 15.85 9.92
N LYS A 40 0.96 16.25 9.76
CA LYS A 40 -0.14 15.69 10.55
C LYS A 40 -0.53 14.34 10.02
N ILE A 41 -0.60 13.34 10.91
CA ILE A 41 -0.99 11.98 10.56
C ILE A 41 -2.51 11.86 10.66
N SER A 42 -3.15 11.49 9.55
CA SER A 42 -4.58 11.25 9.49
C SER A 42 -4.90 9.82 9.93
N VAL A 43 -5.78 9.65 10.92
CA VAL A 43 -6.33 8.35 11.32
C VAL A 43 -7.00 7.66 10.14
N GLN A 44 -7.71 8.41 9.31
CA GLN A 44 -8.43 7.87 8.15
C GLN A 44 -7.48 7.32 7.10
N GLU A 45 -6.39 8.01 6.81
CA GLU A 45 -5.38 7.53 5.85
C GLU A 45 -4.67 6.29 6.37
N PHE A 46 -4.31 6.28 7.65
CA PHE A 46 -3.72 5.11 8.28
C PHE A 46 -4.67 3.91 8.27
N GLN A 47 -5.95 4.12 8.65
CA GLN A 47 -6.95 3.06 8.64
C GLN A 47 -7.18 2.50 7.23
N LYS A 48 -7.24 3.35 6.24
CA LYS A 48 -7.36 2.94 4.84
C LYS A 48 -6.18 2.07 4.41
N LEU A 49 -4.96 2.48 4.73
CA LEU A 49 -3.76 1.71 4.41
C LEU A 49 -3.74 0.37 5.16
N LEU A 50 -4.13 0.36 6.42
CA LEU A 50 -4.25 -0.86 7.22
C LEU A 50 -5.26 -1.84 6.60
N ASP A 51 -6.41 -1.36 6.15
CA ASP A 51 -7.43 -2.17 5.50
C ASP A 51 -6.91 -2.76 4.18
N GLU A 52 -6.20 -1.97 3.37
CA GLU A 52 -5.58 -2.44 2.12
C GLU A 52 -4.58 -3.58 2.38
N TYR A 53 -3.67 -3.41 3.34
CA TYR A 53 -2.70 -4.45 3.72
C TYR A 53 -3.37 -5.69 4.27
N THR A 54 -4.37 -5.53 5.12
CA THR A 54 -5.12 -6.64 5.70
C THR A 54 -5.81 -7.47 4.61
N GLU A 55 -6.47 -6.84 3.66
CA GLU A 55 -7.13 -7.52 2.54
C GLU A 55 -6.13 -8.28 1.66
N VAL A 56 -4.98 -7.67 1.37
CA VAL A 56 -3.93 -8.33 0.58
C VAL A 56 -3.39 -9.57 1.30
N ILE A 57 -3.14 -9.49 2.61
CA ILE A 57 -2.64 -10.62 3.39
C ILE A 57 -3.68 -11.73 3.48
N LYS A 58 -4.96 -11.40 3.68
CA LYS A 58 -6.06 -12.37 3.65
C LYS A 58 -6.11 -13.11 2.31
N MET A 59 -5.98 -12.39 1.20
CA MET A 59 -5.96 -12.98 -0.13
C MET A 59 -4.77 -13.92 -0.33
N GLN A 60 -3.57 -13.50 0.09
CA GLN A 60 -2.35 -14.32 -0.04
C GLN A 60 -2.40 -15.60 0.79
N GLN A 61 -3.00 -15.54 1.97
CA GLN A 61 -3.12 -16.68 2.88
C GLN A 61 -4.36 -17.53 2.64
N GLY A 62 -5.31 -17.06 1.83
CA GLY A 62 -6.58 -17.73 1.60
C GLY A 62 -7.45 -17.81 2.87
N GLN A 63 -7.31 -16.84 3.78
CA GLN A 63 -8.04 -16.79 5.05
C GLN A 63 -8.98 -15.58 5.07
N GLU A 64 -10.21 -15.78 5.51
CA GLU A 64 -11.16 -14.68 5.69
C GLU A 64 -10.92 -13.89 6.99
N ASN A 65 -10.41 -14.55 8.01
CA ASN A 65 -10.13 -13.95 9.31
C ASN A 65 -8.68 -14.21 9.72
N LEU A 66 -8.03 -13.17 10.25
CA LEU A 66 -6.67 -13.25 10.75
C LEU A 66 -6.65 -13.31 12.27
N PRO A 67 -5.75 -14.09 12.88
CA PRO A 67 -5.56 -14.10 14.34
C PRO A 67 -5.22 -12.71 14.87
N GLU A 68 -5.63 -12.41 16.10
CA GLU A 68 -5.37 -11.10 16.74
C GLU A 68 -3.88 -10.75 16.80
N ALA A 69 -3.03 -11.72 17.13
CA ALA A 69 -1.59 -11.52 17.16
C ALA A 69 -1.04 -11.11 15.78
N GLN A 70 -1.54 -11.71 14.71
CA GLN A 70 -1.15 -11.35 13.33
C GLN A 70 -1.68 -9.98 12.97
N MET A 71 -2.90 -9.63 13.36
CA MET A 71 -3.47 -8.29 13.13
C MET A 71 -2.63 -7.21 13.81
N ASN A 72 -2.13 -7.44 15.02
CA ASN A 72 -1.26 -6.51 15.73
C ASN A 72 0.08 -6.34 15.01
N GLN A 73 0.68 -7.42 14.51
CA GLN A 73 1.90 -7.35 13.70
C GLN A 73 1.69 -6.55 12.41
N ILE A 74 0.55 -6.72 11.76
CA ILE A 74 0.19 -5.97 10.55
C ILE A 74 0.04 -4.48 10.88
N LYS A 75 -0.64 -4.12 11.95
CA LYS A 75 -0.76 -2.73 12.40
C LYS A 75 0.60 -2.07 12.59
N ASP A 76 1.51 -2.76 13.24
CA ASP A 76 2.86 -2.27 13.51
C ASP A 76 3.67 -2.08 12.22
N MET A 77 3.62 -3.06 11.33
CA MET A 77 4.27 -2.99 10.02
C MET A 77 3.70 -1.84 9.18
N VAL A 78 2.40 -1.71 9.12
CA VAL A 78 1.72 -0.68 8.34
C VAL A 78 2.03 0.70 8.89
N TRP A 79 2.07 0.86 10.20
CA TRP A 79 2.47 2.11 10.83
C TRP A 79 3.88 2.54 10.43
N ASN A 80 4.85 1.65 10.57
CA ASN A 80 6.22 1.92 10.18
C ASN A 80 6.35 2.27 8.70
N THR A 81 5.65 1.55 7.85
CA THR A 81 5.61 1.81 6.41
C THR A 81 4.99 3.17 6.12
N TYR A 82 3.88 3.51 6.75
CA TYR A 82 3.21 4.79 6.59
C TYR A 82 4.11 5.96 6.99
N VAL A 83 4.76 5.89 8.15
CA VAL A 83 5.68 6.92 8.64
C VAL A 83 6.85 7.10 7.68
N GLN A 84 7.49 6.00 7.26
CA GLN A 84 8.61 6.06 6.32
C GLN A 84 8.19 6.65 4.97
N ASN A 85 7.04 6.27 4.45
CA ASN A 85 6.51 6.81 3.19
C ASN A 85 6.22 8.30 3.28
N GLN A 86 5.68 8.77 4.40
CA GLN A 86 5.45 10.21 4.64
C GLN A 86 6.77 11.00 4.68
N ILE A 87 7.78 10.48 5.36
CA ILE A 87 9.10 11.11 5.43
C ILE A 87 9.74 11.19 4.04
N VAL A 88 9.76 10.07 3.32
CA VAL A 88 10.33 10.00 1.96
C VAL A 88 9.58 10.93 1.01
N ALA A 89 8.25 10.91 1.03
CA ALA A 89 7.43 11.78 0.17
C ALA A 89 7.71 13.25 0.42
N LYS A 90 7.83 13.66 1.68
CA LYS A 90 8.15 15.04 2.06
C LYS A 90 9.54 15.46 1.58
N GLU A 91 10.55 14.66 1.87
CA GLU A 91 11.92 14.98 1.48
C GLU A 91 12.12 14.92 -0.04
N ALA A 92 11.53 13.94 -0.71
CA ALA A 92 11.55 13.86 -2.18
C ALA A 92 10.85 15.06 -2.84
N SER A 93 9.72 15.50 -2.29
CA SER A 93 9.00 16.68 -2.78
C SER A 93 9.84 17.96 -2.69
N LYS A 94 10.59 18.14 -1.60
CA LYS A 94 11.51 19.27 -1.45
C LYS A 94 12.61 19.29 -2.50
N LEU A 95 13.02 18.12 -2.96
CA LEU A 95 14.05 17.94 -3.97
C LEU A 95 13.49 17.86 -5.41
N GLY A 96 12.17 17.97 -5.57
CA GLY A 96 11.51 17.85 -6.86
C GLY A 96 11.54 16.43 -7.45
N LEU A 97 11.76 15.41 -6.61
CA LEU A 97 11.77 14.01 -7.05
C LEU A 97 10.34 13.48 -7.19
N THR A 98 10.08 12.85 -8.31
CA THR A 98 8.81 12.17 -8.60
C THR A 98 9.07 10.85 -9.32
N VAL A 99 8.06 9.98 -9.34
CA VAL A 99 8.05 8.78 -10.18
C VAL A 99 7.07 9.02 -11.32
N THR A 100 7.58 9.02 -12.55
CA THR A 100 6.75 9.22 -13.73
C THR A 100 6.07 7.94 -14.17
N ASP A 101 4.99 8.08 -14.95
CA ASP A 101 4.32 6.92 -15.53
C ASP A 101 5.23 6.15 -16.50
N ALA A 102 6.11 6.86 -17.21
CA ALA A 102 7.11 6.22 -18.09
C ALA A 102 8.08 5.34 -17.31
N GLU A 103 8.58 5.81 -16.16
CA GLU A 103 9.44 5.01 -15.28
C GLU A 103 8.72 3.76 -14.77
N LEU A 104 7.45 3.89 -14.37
CA LEU A 104 6.66 2.74 -13.95
C LEU A 104 6.46 1.74 -15.11
N GLN A 105 6.15 2.22 -16.31
CA GLN A 105 6.01 1.35 -17.48
C GLN A 105 7.31 0.60 -17.79
N ASP A 106 8.47 1.22 -17.63
CA ASP A 106 9.75 0.55 -17.81
C ASP A 106 9.99 -0.55 -16.77
N ILE A 107 9.62 -0.33 -15.51
CA ILE A 107 9.65 -1.35 -14.46
C ILE A 107 8.76 -2.53 -14.82
N LEU A 108 7.56 -2.28 -15.31
CA LEU A 108 6.61 -3.32 -15.71
C LEU A 108 7.10 -4.10 -16.94
N LYS A 109 7.69 -3.43 -17.92
CA LYS A 109 8.25 -4.07 -19.12
C LYS A 109 9.45 -4.95 -18.79
N THR A 110 10.32 -4.49 -17.93
CA THR A 110 11.48 -5.26 -17.45
C THR A 110 11.03 -6.48 -16.64
N GLY A 111 9.99 -6.33 -15.82
CA GLY A 111 9.32 -7.42 -15.10
C GLY A 111 10.18 -8.16 -14.09
N THR A 112 11.28 -7.58 -13.63
CA THR A 112 12.25 -8.21 -12.71
C THR A 112 12.00 -7.90 -11.25
N ASN A 113 11.13 -6.94 -10.94
CA ASN A 113 10.83 -6.60 -9.55
C ASN A 113 10.15 -7.79 -8.85
N PRO A 114 10.64 -8.22 -7.66
CA PRO A 114 10.09 -9.37 -6.95
C PRO A 114 8.61 -9.25 -6.61
N MET A 115 8.09 -8.06 -6.40
CA MET A 115 6.66 -7.84 -6.13
C MET A 115 5.78 -8.23 -7.32
N LEU A 116 6.26 -8.05 -8.55
CA LEU A 116 5.53 -8.42 -9.75
C LEU A 116 5.36 -9.92 -9.88
N GLN A 117 6.28 -10.70 -9.32
CA GLN A 117 6.21 -12.17 -9.31
C GLN A 117 5.11 -12.71 -8.39
N GLN A 118 4.60 -11.91 -7.49
CA GLN A 118 3.51 -12.27 -6.59
C GLN A 118 2.11 -11.96 -7.19
N THR A 119 2.06 -11.37 -8.36
CA THR A 119 0.82 -11.05 -9.05
C THR A 119 0.30 -12.23 -9.89
N PRO A 120 -1.01 -12.28 -10.22
CA PRO A 120 -1.55 -13.31 -11.12
C PRO A 120 -1.13 -13.13 -12.59
N PHE A 121 -0.33 -12.11 -12.90
CA PHE A 121 0.14 -11.78 -14.25
C PHE A 121 1.51 -12.39 -14.58
N VAL A 122 1.88 -13.44 -13.89
CA VAL A 122 3.10 -14.21 -14.17
C VAL A 122 2.81 -15.28 -15.22
N ASN A 123 3.62 -15.31 -16.27
CA ASN A 123 3.55 -16.34 -17.29
C ASN A 123 4.04 -17.66 -16.70
N GLN A 124 3.18 -18.67 -16.68
CA GLN A 124 3.47 -19.99 -16.10
C GLN A 124 4.61 -20.74 -16.81
N GLN A 125 4.85 -20.45 -18.08
CA GLN A 125 5.90 -21.11 -18.86
C GLN A 125 7.28 -20.48 -18.62
N THR A 126 7.34 -19.16 -18.48
CA THR A 126 8.60 -18.42 -18.33
C THR A 126 8.92 -18.06 -16.89
N GLY A 127 7.95 -18.14 -15.98
CA GLY A 127 8.06 -17.68 -14.59
C GLY A 127 8.25 -16.16 -14.45
N ARG A 128 8.02 -15.39 -15.51
CA ARG A 128 8.22 -13.94 -15.54
C ARG A 128 6.91 -13.18 -15.58
N PHE A 129 6.91 -12.00 -15.02
CA PHE A 129 5.79 -11.06 -15.15
C PHE A 129 5.54 -10.72 -16.63
N ASP A 130 4.27 -10.79 -17.02
CA ASP A 130 3.80 -10.50 -18.38
C ASP A 130 2.96 -9.23 -18.38
N ALA A 131 3.56 -8.12 -18.81
CA ALA A 131 2.90 -6.83 -18.91
C ALA A 131 1.69 -6.85 -19.87
N ALA A 132 1.72 -7.68 -20.90
CA ALA A 132 0.59 -7.83 -21.83
C ALA A 132 -0.63 -8.45 -21.15
N SER A 133 -0.43 -9.44 -20.27
CA SER A 133 -1.51 -10.02 -19.45
C SER A 133 -2.14 -9.00 -18.52
N LEU A 134 -1.35 -8.15 -17.90
CA LEU A 134 -1.85 -7.04 -17.08
C LEU A 134 -2.70 -6.07 -17.92
N GLN A 135 -2.21 -5.64 -19.05
CA GLN A 135 -2.94 -4.70 -19.94
C GLN A 135 -4.26 -5.29 -20.40
N LYS A 136 -4.27 -6.56 -20.76
CA LYS A 136 -5.49 -7.28 -21.11
C LYS A 136 -6.49 -7.31 -19.96
N PHE A 137 -6.02 -7.65 -18.76
CA PHE A 137 -6.87 -7.65 -17.57
C PHE A 137 -7.48 -6.27 -17.30
N LEU A 138 -6.69 -5.20 -17.35
CA LEU A 138 -7.18 -3.85 -17.11
C LEU A 138 -8.22 -3.41 -18.14
N ALA A 139 -8.02 -3.76 -19.41
CA ALA A 139 -8.99 -3.50 -20.47
C ALA A 139 -10.30 -4.28 -20.25
N ASP A 140 -10.21 -5.57 -19.94
CA ASP A 140 -11.36 -6.43 -19.65
C ASP A 140 -12.11 -5.95 -18.40
N TYR A 141 -11.40 -5.57 -17.35
CA TYR A 141 -11.99 -5.02 -16.14
C TYR A 141 -12.80 -3.75 -16.42
N LYS A 142 -12.22 -2.83 -17.18
CA LYS A 142 -12.89 -1.59 -17.57
C LYS A 142 -14.15 -1.87 -18.39
N ALA A 143 -14.08 -2.80 -19.34
CA ALA A 143 -15.21 -3.19 -20.17
C ALA A 143 -16.33 -3.83 -19.35
N GLN A 144 -16.00 -4.76 -18.46
CA GLN A 144 -16.99 -5.40 -17.58
C GLN A 144 -17.62 -4.44 -16.58
N LYS A 145 -16.84 -3.50 -16.05
CA LYS A 145 -17.34 -2.46 -15.13
C LYS A 145 -18.39 -1.56 -15.80
N ALA A 146 -18.22 -1.30 -17.08
CA ALA A 146 -19.17 -0.52 -17.88
C ALA A 146 -20.40 -1.33 -18.37
N ASN A 147 -20.39 -2.65 -18.23
CA ASN A 147 -21.44 -3.53 -18.70
C ASN A 147 -22.51 -3.73 -17.60
N PRO A 148 -23.75 -3.23 -17.79
CA PRO A 148 -24.83 -3.40 -16.80
C PRO A 148 -25.29 -4.86 -16.64
N SER A 149 -24.97 -5.72 -17.61
CA SER A 149 -25.30 -7.16 -17.61
C SER A 149 -24.14 -8.05 -17.13
N ALA A 150 -23.07 -7.46 -16.59
CA ALA A 150 -21.93 -8.22 -16.09
C ALA A 150 -22.34 -9.18 -14.96
N ASN A 151 -21.75 -10.37 -14.97
CA ASN A 151 -21.95 -11.35 -13.91
C ASN A 151 -21.38 -10.83 -12.58
N ALA A 152 -22.19 -10.73 -11.54
CA ALA A 152 -21.82 -10.18 -10.25
C ALA A 152 -20.67 -10.97 -9.58
N GLN A 153 -20.67 -12.29 -9.71
CA GLN A 153 -19.66 -13.15 -9.12
C GLN A 153 -18.28 -12.99 -9.83
N MET A 154 -18.31 -12.85 -11.14
CA MET A 154 -17.10 -12.57 -11.93
C MET A 154 -16.57 -11.17 -11.61
N MET A 155 -17.45 -10.18 -11.46
CA MET A 155 -17.06 -8.82 -11.09
C MET A 155 -16.44 -8.74 -9.70
N GLU A 156 -16.94 -9.53 -8.75
CA GLU A 156 -16.33 -9.60 -7.41
C GLU A 156 -14.88 -10.08 -7.48
N GLN A 157 -14.59 -11.11 -8.28
CA GLN A 157 -13.22 -11.59 -8.47
C GLN A 157 -12.34 -10.58 -9.20
N TYR A 158 -12.87 -9.93 -10.23
CA TYR A 158 -12.14 -8.87 -10.94
C TYR A 158 -11.84 -7.68 -10.02
N ASP A 159 -12.76 -7.27 -9.17
CA ASP A 159 -12.55 -6.21 -8.18
C ASP A 159 -11.44 -6.58 -7.19
N LYS A 160 -11.38 -7.82 -6.73
CA LYS A 160 -10.30 -8.31 -5.84
C LYS A 160 -8.93 -8.24 -6.52
N ILE A 161 -8.81 -8.71 -7.74
CA ILE A 161 -7.57 -8.68 -8.52
C ILE A 161 -7.16 -7.23 -8.79
N PHE A 162 -8.10 -6.36 -9.14
CA PHE A 162 -7.85 -4.96 -9.40
C PHE A 162 -7.37 -4.21 -8.14
N LYS A 163 -7.98 -4.46 -6.99
CA LYS A 163 -7.53 -3.90 -5.70
C LYS A 163 -6.13 -4.35 -5.35
N TYR A 164 -5.84 -5.64 -5.55
CA TYR A 164 -4.50 -6.18 -5.34
C TYR A 164 -3.46 -5.52 -6.26
N TRP A 165 -3.77 -5.42 -7.56
CA TRP A 165 -2.90 -4.75 -8.51
C TRP A 165 -2.69 -3.27 -8.15
N SER A 166 -3.74 -2.55 -7.79
CA SER A 166 -3.65 -1.14 -7.38
C SER A 166 -2.74 -0.96 -6.16
N PHE A 167 -2.79 -1.88 -5.22
CA PHE A 167 -1.89 -1.93 -4.08
C PHE A 167 -0.43 -2.17 -4.51
N ILE A 168 -0.17 -3.11 -5.39
CA ILE A 168 1.16 -3.40 -5.92
C ILE A 168 1.71 -2.19 -6.68
N GLU A 169 0.94 -1.58 -7.56
CA GLU A 169 1.34 -0.39 -8.30
C GLU A 169 1.74 0.77 -7.37
N LYS A 170 0.90 1.06 -6.39
CA LYS A 170 1.17 2.08 -5.37
C LYS A 170 2.47 1.80 -4.62
N THR A 171 2.67 0.56 -4.21
CA THR A 171 3.88 0.15 -3.49
C THR A 171 5.13 0.22 -4.37
N LEU A 172 5.04 -0.14 -5.66
CA LEU A 172 6.13 0.03 -6.62
C LEU A 172 6.52 1.49 -6.79
N ARG A 173 5.56 2.40 -6.89
CA ARG A 173 5.82 3.85 -6.96
C ARG A 173 6.53 4.35 -5.69
N GLN A 174 6.09 3.92 -4.53
CA GLN A 174 6.69 4.29 -3.24
C GLN A 174 8.11 3.76 -3.11
N GLN A 175 8.36 2.51 -3.46
CA GLN A 175 9.71 1.92 -3.47
C GLN A 175 10.65 2.62 -4.45
N THR A 176 10.17 2.93 -5.64
CA THR A 176 10.95 3.62 -6.67
C THR A 176 11.32 5.03 -6.20
N LEU A 177 10.37 5.76 -5.59
CA LEU A 177 10.64 7.07 -5.03
C LEU A 177 11.68 7.01 -3.90
N ALA A 178 11.57 6.03 -3.01
CA ALA A 178 12.53 5.82 -1.93
C ALA A 178 13.94 5.50 -2.47
N GLN A 179 14.04 4.69 -3.51
CA GLN A 179 15.32 4.36 -4.15
C GLN A 179 15.93 5.59 -4.83
N LYS A 180 15.14 6.42 -5.51
CA LYS A 180 15.61 7.68 -6.11
C LYS A 180 16.14 8.62 -5.04
N TYR A 181 15.44 8.76 -3.93
CA TYR A 181 15.85 9.59 -2.82
C TYR A 181 17.15 9.09 -2.18
N GLN A 182 17.27 7.79 -1.90
CA GLN A 182 18.49 7.19 -1.36
C GLN A 182 19.68 7.31 -2.32
N SER A 183 19.45 7.12 -3.61
CA SER A 183 20.51 7.28 -4.62
C SER A 183 21.03 8.71 -4.66
N LEU A 184 20.15 9.69 -4.52
CA LEU A 184 20.55 11.10 -4.48
C LEU A 184 21.41 11.40 -3.24
N LEU A 185 21.02 10.89 -2.07
CA LEU A 185 21.78 11.05 -0.82
C LEU A 185 23.16 10.38 -0.88
N ALA A 186 23.29 9.26 -1.57
CA ALA A 186 24.56 8.54 -1.71
C ALA A 186 25.58 9.28 -2.59
N HIS A 187 25.16 10.24 -3.39
CA HIS A 187 26.01 11.05 -4.28
C HIS A 187 26.25 12.48 -3.77
N CYS A 188 25.72 12.80 -2.60
CA CYS A 188 26.03 14.03 -1.87
C CYS A 188 27.13 13.79 -0.86
#